data_038756765c9f138963eb7196552b4b39
#
_entry.id   038756765c9f138963eb7196552b4b39
#
_cell.length_a   1.000
_cell.length_b   1.000
_cell.length_c   1.000
_cell.angle_alpha   90.00
_cell.angle_beta   90.00
_cell.angle_gamma   90.00
#
_symmetry.space_group_name_H-M   'P 1'
#
loop_
_entity.id
_entity.type
_entity.pdbx_description
1 polymer ?
#
loop_
_entity_poly.entity_id
_entity_poly.type
_entity_poly.pdbx_seq_one_letter_code
_entity_poly.pdbx_strand_id
1 'polypeptide(L)'
;PIRVLLREMPLYRNWYRVRLGWTFNDRLHSALQKDPNWEHPERSLNAQNDSHRAYFTQYVVDELGDKAPELLERVLPTYPPFGKRMLMDNGWYRMLRNPKVNLVDDHIRKVEPDRLLTEDGTEHEADVLVLATGFDVLNFITTYEAVGRSGKLLTEQWEKDNAKAYLGTVVPDFPNLFTLYGPNLQPGHGGSLIFVVEMQVRYIMDMIQKM
;
A
#
# COMPACT_ATOMS: atom_id res chain seq x y z
N PRO A 1 -19.27 19.81 -11.91
CA PRO A 1 -18.65 20.54 -13.03
C PRO A 1 -17.43 19.82 -13.60
N ILE A 2 -16.40 19.45 -12.82
CA ILE A 2 -15.16 18.81 -13.34
C ILE A 2 -15.45 17.47 -14.03
N ARG A 3 -16.33 16.62 -13.50
CA ARG A 3 -16.70 15.35 -14.15
C ARG A 3 -17.23 15.51 -15.58
N VAL A 4 -18.02 16.54 -15.82
CA VAL A 4 -18.55 16.82 -17.17
C VAL A 4 -17.42 17.22 -18.10
N LEU A 5 -16.53 18.13 -17.68
CA LEU A 5 -15.36 18.52 -18.47
C LEU A 5 -14.44 17.35 -18.80
N LEU A 6 -14.18 16.46 -17.84
CA LEU A 6 -13.34 15.28 -18.04
C LEU A 6 -13.98 14.27 -19.01
N ARG A 7 -15.32 14.20 -19.08
CA ARG A 7 -16.05 13.31 -19.97
C ARG A 7 -16.17 13.88 -21.38
N GLU A 8 -16.55 15.15 -21.49
CA GLU A 8 -16.93 15.75 -22.78
C GLU A 8 -15.76 16.42 -23.51
N MET A 9 -14.64 16.71 -22.83
CA MET A 9 -13.51 17.41 -23.42
C MET A 9 -12.21 16.58 -23.35
N PRO A 10 -11.88 15.81 -24.42
CA PRO A 10 -10.70 14.92 -24.42
C PRO A 10 -9.37 15.65 -24.13
N LEU A 11 -9.17 16.85 -24.66
CA LEU A 11 -7.98 17.67 -24.43
C LEU A 11 -7.84 18.05 -22.96
N TYR A 12 -8.94 18.48 -22.32
CA TYR A 12 -8.96 18.80 -20.90
C TYR A 12 -8.65 17.56 -20.05
N ARG A 13 -9.23 16.40 -20.39
CA ARG A 13 -8.95 15.12 -19.73
C ARG A 13 -7.47 14.74 -19.82
N ASN A 14 -6.87 14.85 -21.00
CA ASN A 14 -5.45 14.52 -21.20
C ASN A 14 -4.55 15.47 -20.43
N TRP A 15 -4.81 16.78 -20.49
CA TRP A 15 -4.09 17.77 -19.71
C TRP A 15 -4.20 17.51 -18.20
N TYR A 16 -5.39 17.18 -17.72
CA TYR A 16 -5.62 16.88 -16.31
C TYR A 16 -4.86 15.61 -15.87
N ARG A 17 -4.80 14.58 -16.70
CA ARG A 17 -3.99 13.37 -16.44
C ARG A 17 -2.49 13.71 -16.35
N VAL A 18 -1.96 14.49 -17.28
CA VAL A 18 -0.55 14.95 -17.25
C VAL A 18 -0.28 15.75 -15.98
N ARG A 19 -1.16 16.69 -15.64
CA ARG A 19 -1.03 17.48 -14.42
C ARG A 19 -1.02 16.62 -13.16
N LEU A 20 -1.91 15.66 -13.04
CA LEU A 20 -1.94 14.73 -11.90
C LEU A 20 -0.65 13.90 -11.84
N GLY A 21 -0.22 13.32 -12.98
CA GLY A 21 1.02 12.57 -13.05
C GLY A 21 2.21 13.40 -12.57
N TRP A 22 2.36 14.62 -13.08
CA TRP A 22 3.41 15.54 -12.67
C TRP A 22 3.35 15.88 -11.17
N THR A 23 2.16 16.21 -10.66
CA THR A 23 2.00 16.66 -9.27
C THR A 23 2.30 15.54 -8.27
N PHE A 24 1.87 14.31 -8.57
CA PHE A 24 1.97 13.21 -7.61
C PHE A 24 3.26 12.37 -7.77
N ASN A 25 3.95 12.43 -8.92
CA ASN A 25 5.17 11.63 -9.12
C ASN A 25 6.44 12.43 -8.80
N ASP A 26 6.65 13.55 -9.49
CA ASP A 26 7.95 14.25 -9.44
C ASP A 26 8.23 14.94 -8.11
N ARG A 27 7.19 15.45 -7.44
CA ARG A 27 7.36 16.17 -6.17
C ARG A 27 7.67 15.26 -4.98
N LEU A 28 7.30 14.00 -5.04
CA LEU A 28 7.58 13.03 -3.97
C LEU A 28 8.96 12.41 -4.11
N HIS A 29 9.51 12.34 -5.32
CA HIS A 29 10.78 11.65 -5.55
C HIS A 29 11.91 12.19 -4.67
N SER A 30 12.06 13.49 -4.57
CA SER A 30 13.09 14.12 -3.72
C SER A 30 12.93 13.82 -2.23
N ALA A 31 11.69 13.76 -1.75
CA ALA A 31 11.40 13.41 -0.36
C ALA A 31 11.75 11.96 0.00
N LEU A 32 11.94 11.10 -1.00
CA LEU A 32 12.22 9.66 -0.83
C LEU A 32 13.70 9.31 -1.02
N GLN A 33 14.51 10.28 -1.42
CA GLN A 33 15.96 10.09 -1.53
C GLN A 33 16.60 10.16 -0.14
N LYS A 34 17.35 9.13 0.21
CA LYS A 34 18.11 9.12 1.48
C LYS A 34 19.26 10.11 1.38
N ASP A 35 19.31 11.08 2.30
CA ASP A 35 20.46 11.94 2.49
C ASP A 35 21.42 11.28 3.50
N PRO A 36 22.65 10.90 3.08
CA PRO A 36 23.63 10.28 3.99
C PRO A 36 24.06 11.18 5.14
N ASN A 37 23.92 12.50 5.00
CA ASN A 37 24.32 13.50 5.98
C ASN A 37 23.12 14.03 6.80
N TRP A 38 21.96 13.40 6.69
CA TRP A 38 20.78 13.84 7.41
C TRP A 38 20.94 13.65 8.93
N GLU A 39 20.64 14.68 9.70
CA GLU A 39 20.87 14.71 11.16
C GLU A 39 19.91 13.80 11.95
N HIS A 40 18.76 13.42 11.36
CA HIS A 40 17.70 12.66 12.02
C HIS A 40 17.28 11.40 11.25
N PRO A 41 18.23 10.47 10.97
CA PRO A 41 17.97 9.28 10.16
C PRO A 41 17.02 8.27 10.84
N GLU A 42 16.82 8.37 12.15
CA GLU A 42 15.91 7.52 12.94
C GLU A 42 14.42 7.79 12.63
N ARG A 43 14.08 8.97 12.12
CA ARG A 43 12.68 9.38 11.92
C ARG A 43 12.31 9.79 10.50
N SER A 44 13.29 10.15 9.66
CA SER A 44 13.05 10.64 8.30
C SER A 44 14.27 10.42 7.40
N LEU A 45 14.11 10.59 6.08
CA LEU A 45 15.14 10.32 5.08
C LEU A 45 15.97 11.57 4.73
N ASN A 46 15.37 12.74 4.84
CA ASN A 46 15.95 14.05 4.54
C ASN A 46 15.04 15.16 5.08
N ALA A 47 15.44 16.41 4.95
CA ALA A 47 14.68 17.58 5.43
C ALA A 47 13.26 17.68 4.84
N GLN A 48 13.07 17.34 3.56
CA GLN A 48 11.75 17.36 2.94
C GLN A 48 10.85 16.24 3.48
N ASN A 49 11.40 15.05 3.67
CA ASN A 49 10.68 13.93 4.29
C ASN A 49 10.29 14.27 5.73
N ASP A 50 11.18 14.93 6.48
CA ASP A 50 10.92 15.38 7.85
C ASP A 50 9.81 16.44 7.92
N SER A 51 9.73 17.33 6.94
CA SER A 51 8.62 18.29 6.85
C SER A 51 7.27 17.61 6.64
N HIS A 52 7.24 16.51 5.88
CA HIS A 52 6.03 15.69 5.75
C HIS A 52 5.69 15.00 7.07
N ARG A 53 6.71 14.50 7.81
CA ARG A 53 6.48 13.93 9.13
C ARG A 53 5.82 14.93 10.07
N ALA A 54 6.35 16.15 10.15
CA ALA A 54 5.78 17.21 10.97
C ALA A 54 4.32 17.52 10.59
N TYR A 55 4.04 17.62 9.29
CA TYR A 55 2.68 17.85 8.79
C TYR A 55 1.72 16.71 9.15
N PHE A 56 2.11 15.45 8.97
CA PHE A 56 1.26 14.31 9.31
C PHE A 56 1.07 14.16 10.82
N THR A 57 2.11 14.44 11.61
CA THR A 57 2.00 14.45 13.08
C THR A 57 1.00 15.51 13.54
N GLN A 58 1.06 16.71 12.99
CA GLN A 58 0.10 17.78 13.33
C GLN A 58 -1.34 17.38 12.97
N TYR A 59 -1.54 16.76 11.79
CA TYR A 59 -2.85 16.22 11.42
C TYR A 59 -3.37 15.22 12.47
N VAL A 60 -2.53 14.28 12.90
CA VAL A 60 -2.91 13.29 13.93
C VAL A 60 -3.26 13.96 15.25
N VAL A 61 -2.48 14.96 15.69
CA VAL A 61 -2.75 15.75 16.90
C VAL A 61 -4.12 16.44 16.80
N ASP A 62 -4.40 17.08 15.67
CA ASP A 62 -5.66 17.79 15.43
C ASP A 62 -6.87 16.83 15.46
N GLU A 63 -6.73 15.64 14.88
CA GLU A 63 -7.79 14.62 14.87
C GLU A 63 -7.98 13.94 16.24
N LEU A 64 -6.91 13.71 17.00
CA LEU A 64 -6.98 13.17 18.37
C LEU A 64 -7.51 14.20 19.38
N GLY A 65 -7.30 15.50 19.13
CA GLY A 65 -7.75 16.58 20.00
C GLY A 65 -7.24 16.43 21.43
N ASP A 66 -8.14 16.43 22.41
CA ASP A 66 -7.86 16.28 23.83
C ASP A 66 -7.23 14.92 24.23
N LYS A 67 -7.34 13.92 23.38
CA LYS A 67 -6.71 12.62 23.56
C LYS A 67 -5.26 12.54 23.04
N ALA A 68 -4.78 13.56 22.36
CA ALA A 68 -3.42 13.56 21.77
C ALA A 68 -2.32 13.31 22.82
N PRO A 69 -2.30 13.90 24.03
CA PRO A 69 -1.26 13.64 25.01
C PRO A 69 -1.15 12.17 25.45
N GLU A 70 -2.26 11.44 25.42
CA GLU A 70 -2.34 10.04 25.84
C GLU A 70 -2.00 9.06 24.69
N LEU A 71 -2.47 9.36 23.49
CA LEU A 71 -2.49 8.41 22.38
C LEU A 71 -1.43 8.65 21.32
N LEU A 72 -0.86 9.86 21.21
CA LEU A 72 -0.01 10.24 20.09
C LEU A 72 1.16 9.28 19.86
N GLU A 73 1.90 8.94 20.90
CA GLU A 73 3.06 8.04 20.79
C GLU A 73 2.66 6.62 20.37
N ARG A 74 1.46 6.19 20.76
CA ARG A 74 0.95 4.85 20.46
C ARG A 74 0.46 4.71 19.01
N VAL A 75 0.05 5.81 18.39
CA VAL A 75 -0.53 5.78 17.02
C VAL A 75 0.40 6.34 15.94
N LEU A 76 1.48 7.04 16.31
CA LEU A 76 2.44 7.54 15.34
C LEU A 76 3.34 6.42 14.81
N PRO A 77 3.47 6.29 13.48
CA PRO A 77 4.43 5.35 12.91
C PRO A 77 5.87 5.65 13.33
N THR A 78 6.64 4.62 13.63
CA THR A 78 8.06 4.70 13.96
C THR A 78 8.98 4.79 12.74
N TYR A 79 8.44 4.46 11.55
CA TYR A 79 9.17 4.52 10.28
C TYR A 79 9.01 5.89 9.59
N PRO A 80 9.92 6.26 8.68
CA PRO A 80 9.85 7.51 7.93
C PRO A 80 8.55 7.63 7.10
N PRO A 81 8.05 8.85 6.84
CA PRO A 81 6.97 9.07 5.88
C PRO A 81 7.21 8.36 4.56
N PHE A 82 6.15 7.76 4.02
CA PHE A 82 6.18 6.93 2.80
C PHE A 82 6.97 5.61 2.91
N GLY A 83 7.50 5.25 4.06
CA GLY A 83 8.13 3.94 4.30
C GLY A 83 7.17 2.77 4.18
N LYS A 84 5.87 3.03 4.35
CA LYS A 84 4.76 2.15 3.96
C LYS A 84 3.77 2.94 3.12
N ARG A 85 2.86 2.23 2.42
CA ARG A 85 1.84 2.89 1.60
C ARG A 85 0.98 3.81 2.47
N MET A 86 0.83 5.07 2.02
CA MET A 86 -0.02 6.05 2.70
C MET A 86 -1.48 5.70 2.50
N LEU A 87 -2.24 5.75 3.59
CA LEU A 87 -3.68 5.60 3.60
C LEU A 87 -4.36 6.94 3.82
N MET A 88 -5.50 7.13 3.17
CA MET A 88 -6.36 8.29 3.44
C MET A 88 -7.14 8.02 4.73
N ASP A 89 -7.03 8.92 5.71
CA ASP A 89 -7.82 8.82 6.93
C ASP A 89 -9.28 9.23 6.67
N ASN A 90 -10.21 8.39 7.10
CA ASN A 90 -11.64 8.65 7.10
C ASN A 90 -12.20 8.80 8.53
N GLY A 91 -11.41 9.37 9.43
CA GLY A 91 -11.79 9.62 10.82
C GLY A 91 -11.40 8.49 11.78
N TRP A 92 -10.40 7.68 11.43
CA TRP A 92 -9.88 6.64 12.31
C TRP A 92 -9.30 7.24 13.59
N TYR A 93 -8.47 8.27 13.48
CA TYR A 93 -7.92 8.97 14.66
C TYR A 93 -9.01 9.64 15.48
N ARG A 94 -10.00 10.26 14.83
CA ARG A 94 -11.14 10.88 15.51
C ARG A 94 -12.00 9.87 16.26
N MET A 95 -12.13 8.65 15.71
CA MET A 95 -12.87 7.56 16.36
C MET A 95 -12.27 7.19 17.73
N LEU A 96 -10.95 7.29 17.91
CA LEU A 96 -10.27 7.01 19.18
C LEU A 96 -10.67 7.97 20.32
N ARG A 97 -11.31 9.09 20.00
CA ARG A 97 -11.89 10.00 21.01
C ARG A 97 -13.17 9.45 21.64
N ASN A 98 -13.80 8.48 20.98
CA ASN A 98 -15.04 7.90 21.48
C ASN A 98 -14.74 7.01 22.72
N PRO A 99 -15.39 7.26 23.89
CA PRO A 99 -15.14 6.48 25.10
C PRO A 99 -15.50 4.99 24.98
N LYS A 100 -16.24 4.61 23.93
CA LYS A 100 -16.58 3.20 23.65
C LYS A 100 -15.52 2.49 22.82
N VAL A 101 -14.46 3.20 22.37
CA VAL A 101 -13.38 2.64 21.59
C VAL A 101 -12.14 2.55 22.46
N ASN A 102 -11.60 1.35 22.58
CA ASN A 102 -10.36 1.08 23.27
C ASN A 102 -9.28 0.68 22.26
N LEU A 103 -8.15 1.38 22.26
CA LEU A 103 -6.98 1.03 21.47
C LEU A 103 -6.14 0.02 22.27
N VAL A 104 -5.95 -1.16 21.70
CA VAL A 104 -5.04 -2.18 22.23
C VAL A 104 -3.90 -2.33 21.23
N ASP A 105 -2.68 -2.07 21.66
CA ASP A 105 -1.46 -2.09 20.86
C ASP A 105 -0.49 -3.20 21.29
N ASP A 106 -0.93 -4.07 22.19
CA ASP A 106 -0.21 -5.27 22.55
C ASP A 106 -0.54 -6.46 21.64
N HIS A 107 0.39 -7.40 21.56
CA HIS A 107 0.22 -8.58 20.70
C HIS A 107 -0.82 -9.55 21.24
N ILE A 108 -1.63 -10.08 20.34
CA ILE A 108 -2.61 -11.13 20.68
C ILE A 108 -1.86 -12.44 20.85
N ARG A 109 -1.88 -12.98 22.08
CA ARG A 109 -1.27 -14.26 22.42
C ARG A 109 -2.20 -15.44 22.11
N LYS A 110 -3.50 -15.28 22.38
CA LYS A 110 -4.49 -16.35 22.24
C LYS A 110 -5.86 -15.79 21.91
N VAL A 111 -6.61 -16.54 21.11
CA VAL A 111 -8.04 -16.31 20.85
C VAL A 111 -8.82 -17.42 21.55
N GLU A 112 -9.78 -17.06 22.38
CA GLU A 112 -10.73 -17.95 23.03
C GLU A 112 -12.16 -17.70 22.50
N PRO A 113 -13.14 -18.54 22.81
CA PRO A 113 -14.47 -18.42 22.22
C PRO A 113 -15.18 -17.09 22.50
N ASP A 114 -14.88 -16.44 23.62
CA ASP A 114 -15.54 -15.23 24.11
C ASP A 114 -14.59 -14.08 24.41
N ARG A 115 -13.28 -14.25 24.19
CA ARG A 115 -12.25 -13.26 24.52
C ARG A 115 -10.96 -13.40 23.73
N LEU A 116 -10.15 -12.35 23.79
CA LEU A 116 -8.78 -12.31 23.34
C LEU A 116 -7.85 -12.12 24.54
N LEU A 117 -6.73 -12.82 24.57
CA LEU A 117 -5.66 -12.59 25.54
C LEU A 117 -4.47 -11.93 24.86
N THR A 118 -3.98 -10.86 25.43
CA THR A 118 -2.74 -10.17 25.01
C THR A 118 -1.52 -10.71 25.73
N GLU A 119 -0.33 -10.38 25.23
CA GLU A 119 0.95 -10.85 25.79
C GLU A 119 1.16 -10.38 27.25
N ASP A 120 0.66 -9.19 27.59
CA ASP A 120 0.68 -8.64 28.96
C ASP A 120 -0.26 -9.38 29.93
N GLY A 121 -1.04 -10.35 29.42
CA GLY A 121 -1.99 -11.14 30.21
C GLY A 121 -3.38 -10.50 30.36
N THR A 122 -3.65 -9.38 29.70
CA THR A 122 -4.97 -8.73 29.73
C THR A 122 -5.98 -9.53 28.91
N GLU A 123 -7.20 -9.67 29.45
CA GLU A 123 -8.33 -10.31 28.78
C GLU A 123 -9.25 -9.24 28.18
N HIS A 124 -9.62 -9.42 26.91
CA HIS A 124 -10.54 -8.55 26.19
C HIS A 124 -11.76 -9.35 25.76
N GLU A 125 -12.88 -9.18 26.42
CA GLU A 125 -14.14 -9.83 26.05
C GLU A 125 -14.65 -9.29 24.71
N ALA A 126 -15.14 -10.17 23.83
CA ALA A 126 -15.65 -9.82 22.53
C ALA A 126 -16.71 -10.84 22.04
N ASP A 127 -17.88 -10.34 21.63
CA ASP A 127 -18.92 -11.12 20.99
C ASP A 127 -18.63 -11.37 19.51
N VAL A 128 -17.88 -10.46 18.87
CA VAL A 128 -17.55 -10.52 17.44
C VAL A 128 -16.08 -10.17 17.24
N LEU A 129 -15.36 -11.03 16.55
CA LEU A 129 -13.97 -10.80 16.11
C LEU A 129 -13.93 -10.53 14.61
N VAL A 130 -13.45 -9.35 14.24
CA VAL A 130 -13.23 -8.98 12.82
C VAL A 130 -11.74 -9.13 12.47
N LEU A 131 -11.45 -10.10 11.61
CA LEU A 131 -10.09 -10.35 11.12
C LEU A 131 -9.76 -9.39 9.97
N ALA A 132 -9.02 -8.33 10.28
CA ALA A 132 -8.53 -7.34 9.30
C ALA A 132 -7.01 -7.43 9.13
N THR A 133 -6.46 -8.65 9.09
CA THR A 133 -5.03 -8.96 9.14
C THR A 133 -4.28 -8.70 7.83
N GLY A 134 -4.99 -8.32 6.75
CA GLY A 134 -4.42 -8.06 5.42
C GLY A 134 -4.27 -9.33 4.57
N PHE A 135 -3.55 -9.17 3.46
CA PHE A 135 -3.29 -10.24 2.50
C PHE A 135 -1.82 -10.68 2.56
N ASP A 136 -1.55 -11.93 2.23
CA ASP A 136 -0.20 -12.44 1.94
C ASP A 136 0.24 -11.95 0.55
N VAL A 137 0.70 -10.71 0.49
CA VAL A 137 0.97 -9.99 -0.76
C VAL A 137 2.20 -10.48 -1.51
N LEU A 138 3.08 -11.26 -0.88
CA LEU A 138 4.27 -11.82 -1.50
C LEU A 138 3.97 -13.15 -2.20
N ASN A 139 2.90 -13.82 -1.81
CA ASN A 139 2.47 -15.08 -2.38
C ASN A 139 1.46 -14.85 -3.51
N PHE A 140 1.96 -14.59 -4.71
CA PHE A 140 1.14 -14.17 -5.86
C PHE A 140 0.11 -15.19 -6.33
N ILE A 141 0.38 -16.51 -6.13
CA ILE A 141 -0.50 -17.57 -6.60
C ILE A 141 -0.74 -18.61 -5.51
N THR A 142 -1.91 -18.51 -4.88
CA THR A 142 -2.32 -19.45 -3.82
C THR A 142 -3.62 -20.19 -4.14
N THR A 143 -4.39 -19.71 -5.11
CA THR A 143 -5.78 -20.13 -5.32
C THR A 143 -6.00 -20.95 -6.59
N TYR A 144 -5.01 -21.02 -7.47
CA TYR A 144 -5.07 -21.82 -8.70
C TYR A 144 -3.69 -22.34 -9.09
N GLU A 145 -3.65 -23.40 -9.87
CA GLU A 145 -2.43 -23.93 -10.46
C GLU A 145 -2.31 -23.47 -11.92
N ALA A 146 -1.11 -23.02 -12.30
CA ALA A 146 -0.74 -22.78 -13.69
C ALA A 146 0.42 -23.72 -14.07
N VAL A 147 0.23 -24.46 -15.15
CA VAL A 147 1.21 -25.44 -15.65
C VAL A 147 1.86 -24.89 -16.92
N GLY A 148 3.19 -24.79 -16.93
CA GLY A 148 3.98 -24.37 -18.07
C GLY A 148 4.05 -25.41 -19.19
N ARG A 149 4.59 -25.03 -20.35
CA ARG A 149 4.80 -25.97 -21.49
C ARG A 149 5.68 -27.15 -21.14
N SER A 150 6.63 -26.98 -20.24
CA SER A 150 7.50 -28.02 -19.74
C SER A 150 6.83 -28.96 -18.72
N GLY A 151 5.61 -28.67 -18.29
CA GLY A 151 4.92 -29.37 -17.21
C GLY A 151 5.24 -28.85 -15.81
N LYS A 152 6.11 -27.84 -15.69
CA LYS A 152 6.46 -27.22 -14.40
C LYS A 152 5.33 -26.33 -13.89
N LEU A 153 5.06 -26.39 -12.58
CA LEU A 153 4.09 -25.51 -11.94
C LEU A 153 4.67 -24.09 -11.77
N LEU A 154 3.83 -23.08 -11.91
CA LEU A 154 4.23 -21.67 -11.70
C LEU A 154 4.65 -21.41 -10.25
N THR A 155 3.99 -22.07 -9.30
CA THR A 155 4.35 -22.04 -7.87
C THR A 155 5.74 -22.60 -7.59
N GLU A 156 6.16 -23.61 -8.34
CA GLU A 156 7.52 -24.17 -8.25
C GLU A 156 8.55 -23.24 -8.88
N GLN A 157 8.18 -22.53 -9.97
CA GLN A 157 9.08 -21.62 -10.66
C GLN A 157 9.30 -20.33 -9.88
N TRP A 158 8.25 -19.83 -9.22
CA TRP A 158 8.32 -18.58 -8.48
C TRP A 158 8.79 -18.77 -7.03
N GLU A 159 8.71 -19.97 -6.49
CA GLU A 159 9.06 -20.26 -5.11
C GLU A 159 8.35 -19.30 -4.14
N LYS A 160 8.63 -19.40 -2.85
CA LYS A 160 8.13 -18.45 -1.89
C LYS A 160 8.93 -17.13 -2.01
N ASP A 161 8.24 -16.01 -2.13
CA ASP A 161 8.80 -14.64 -2.16
C ASP A 161 9.77 -14.35 -3.35
N ASN A 162 9.75 -15.16 -4.41
CA ASN A 162 10.66 -15.03 -5.56
C ASN A 162 9.92 -14.93 -6.91
N ALA A 163 8.71 -14.42 -6.90
CA ALA A 163 7.93 -14.24 -8.12
C ALA A 163 8.63 -13.29 -9.10
N LYS A 164 8.79 -13.72 -10.36
CA LYS A 164 9.44 -12.95 -11.43
C LYS A 164 8.63 -13.02 -12.71
N ALA A 165 8.45 -11.87 -13.35
CA ALA A 165 7.85 -11.78 -14.67
C ALA A 165 8.56 -10.69 -15.49
N TYR A 166 8.77 -10.94 -16.79
CA TYR A 166 9.32 -9.92 -17.68
C TYR A 166 8.34 -8.76 -17.82
N LEU A 167 8.80 -7.57 -17.51
CA LEU A 167 7.98 -6.36 -17.39
C LEU A 167 6.74 -6.56 -16.49
N GLY A 168 6.84 -7.44 -15.47
CA GLY A 168 5.73 -7.78 -14.61
C GLY A 168 4.51 -8.36 -15.33
N THR A 169 4.67 -8.91 -16.53
CA THR A 169 3.56 -9.27 -17.42
C THR A 169 3.66 -10.70 -17.94
N VAL A 170 4.81 -11.13 -18.43
CA VAL A 170 4.97 -12.46 -19.04
C VAL A 170 5.98 -13.30 -18.28
N VAL A 171 5.70 -14.60 -18.21
CA VAL A 171 6.53 -15.55 -17.49
C VAL A 171 7.10 -16.57 -18.49
N PRO A 172 8.41 -16.82 -18.48
CA PRO A 172 9.00 -17.89 -19.29
C PRO A 172 8.31 -19.23 -19.05
N ASP A 173 8.13 -20.01 -20.11
CA ASP A 173 7.42 -21.30 -20.12
C ASP A 173 5.87 -21.21 -20.06
N PHE A 174 5.30 -20.03 -19.84
CA PHE A 174 3.85 -19.82 -19.76
C PHE A 174 3.37 -18.85 -20.87
N PRO A 175 3.36 -19.26 -22.15
CA PRO A 175 3.18 -18.36 -23.28
C PRO A 175 1.79 -17.69 -23.35
N ASN A 176 0.77 -18.27 -22.73
CA ASN A 176 -0.61 -17.77 -22.72
C ASN A 176 -1.01 -17.20 -21.36
N LEU A 177 -0.06 -17.04 -20.43
CA LEU A 177 -0.29 -16.44 -19.12
C LEU A 177 0.23 -15.01 -19.11
N PHE A 178 -0.65 -14.08 -18.81
CA PHE A 178 -0.33 -12.67 -18.64
C PHE A 178 -0.73 -12.21 -17.25
N THR A 179 0.17 -11.52 -16.57
CA THR A 179 -0.12 -10.91 -15.26
C THR A 179 -0.29 -9.41 -15.41
N LEU A 180 -1.38 -8.87 -14.85
CA LEU A 180 -1.57 -7.44 -14.72
C LEU A 180 -1.15 -7.01 -13.32
N TYR A 181 -0.35 -5.94 -13.24
CA TYR A 181 0.24 -5.46 -11.98
C TYR A 181 1.00 -6.58 -11.26
N GLY A 182 1.70 -7.37 -12.05
CA GLY A 182 2.41 -8.55 -11.58
C GLY A 182 3.69 -8.25 -10.79
N PRO A 183 4.54 -9.25 -10.60
CA PRO A 183 5.75 -9.12 -9.79
C PRO A 183 6.61 -7.92 -10.15
N ASN A 184 7.09 -7.19 -9.13
CA ASN A 184 7.97 -6.04 -9.21
C ASN A 184 7.41 -4.78 -9.91
N LEU A 185 6.09 -4.72 -10.15
CA LEU A 185 5.41 -3.53 -10.68
C LEU A 185 4.60 -2.74 -9.66
N GLN A 186 4.72 -3.06 -8.40
CA GLN A 186 4.00 -2.36 -7.34
C GLN A 186 4.82 -1.15 -6.87
N PRO A 187 4.55 0.08 -7.37
CA PRO A 187 5.23 1.26 -6.85
C PRO A 187 4.80 1.49 -5.40
N GLY A 188 5.77 1.61 -4.51
CA GLY A 188 5.50 1.93 -3.10
C GLY A 188 4.89 3.32 -2.93
N HIS A 189 5.16 4.22 -3.88
CA HIS A 189 4.69 5.61 -3.91
C HIS A 189 4.65 6.12 -5.36
N GLY A 190 3.85 7.14 -5.57
CA GLY A 190 3.69 7.75 -6.89
C GLY A 190 3.03 6.81 -7.90
N GLY A 191 2.83 7.30 -9.12
CA GLY A 191 2.21 6.54 -10.19
C GLY A 191 0.72 6.25 -9.99
N SER A 192 0.16 5.66 -11.01
CA SER A 192 -1.22 5.18 -11.01
C SER A 192 -1.23 3.70 -11.38
N LEU A 193 -1.79 2.87 -10.50
CA LEU A 193 -2.08 1.46 -10.79
C LEU A 193 -2.79 1.31 -12.14
N ILE A 194 -3.82 2.13 -12.36
CA ILE A 194 -4.62 2.07 -13.60
C ILE A 194 -3.77 2.40 -14.83
N PHE A 195 -2.87 3.38 -14.73
CA PHE A 195 -1.96 3.71 -15.83
C PHE A 195 -1.02 2.55 -16.17
N VAL A 196 -0.44 1.90 -15.14
CA VAL A 196 0.44 0.72 -15.34
C VAL A 196 -0.33 -0.40 -16.03
N VAL A 197 -1.54 -0.70 -15.54
CA VAL A 197 -2.41 -1.74 -16.13
C VAL A 197 -2.82 -1.39 -17.57
N GLU A 198 -3.16 -0.13 -17.88
CA GLU A 198 -3.44 0.31 -19.25
C GLU A 198 -2.26 0.05 -20.19
N MET A 199 -1.03 0.32 -19.75
CA MET A 199 0.17 0.08 -20.54
C MET A 199 0.43 -1.42 -20.74
N GLN A 200 0.24 -2.22 -19.70
CA GLN A 200 0.37 -3.68 -19.79
C GLN A 200 -0.67 -4.28 -20.75
N VAL A 201 -1.93 -3.84 -20.67
CA VAL A 201 -2.98 -4.31 -21.60
C VAL A 201 -2.62 -4.00 -23.05
N ARG A 202 -2.11 -2.80 -23.34
CA ARG A 202 -1.64 -2.45 -24.72
C ARG A 202 -0.51 -3.37 -25.15
N TYR A 203 0.47 -3.62 -24.29
CA TYR A 203 1.58 -4.51 -24.57
C TYR A 203 1.11 -5.95 -24.82
N ILE A 204 0.20 -6.47 -24.00
CA ILE A 204 -0.39 -7.82 -24.15
C ILE A 204 -1.15 -7.92 -25.48
N MET A 205 -1.97 -6.93 -25.81
CA MET A 205 -2.76 -6.92 -27.06
C MET A 205 -1.86 -6.89 -28.29
N ASP A 206 -0.75 -6.12 -28.26
CA ASP A 206 0.23 -6.11 -29.33
C ASP A 206 0.94 -7.47 -29.51
N MET A 207 1.26 -8.15 -28.39
CA MET A 207 1.79 -9.50 -28.44
C MET A 207 0.82 -10.52 -29.04
N ILE A 208 -0.44 -10.54 -28.57
CA ILE A 208 -1.46 -11.46 -29.04
C ILE A 208 -1.72 -11.28 -30.55
N GLN A 209 -1.71 -10.04 -31.05
CA GLN A 209 -1.89 -9.77 -32.47
C GLN A 209 -0.72 -10.26 -33.36
N LYS A 210 0.46 -10.45 -32.77
CA LYS A 210 1.67 -10.92 -33.47
C LYS A 210 1.89 -12.43 -33.33
N MET A 211 1.18 -13.09 -32.45
CA MET A 211 1.17 -14.54 -32.28
C MET A 211 0.32 -15.24 -33.35
#